data_6edb6c22f2fdc0db734182ec103f0ff7
#
_entry.id   6edb6c22f2fdc0db734182ec103f0ff7
#
_cell.length_a   1.000
_cell.length_b   1.000
_cell.length_c   1.000
_cell.angle_alpha   90.00
_cell.angle_beta   90.00
_cell.angle_gamma   90.00
#
_symmetry.space_group_name_H-M   'P 1'
#
loop_
_entity.id
_entity.type
_entity.pdbx_description
1 polymer ?
#
loop_
_entity_poly.entity_id
_entity_poly.type
_entity_poly.pdbx_seq_one_letter_code
_entity_poly.pdbx_strand_id
1 'polypeptide(L)'
;MKLYYSPGACSLSPHIVAREAGINIELQKVNTKDKTMEGGGDFWKVNARGYVPVLELDNGERLTEGPAIVQYLADQKPDSGLAPKAGSFERYQLQEWLNFLTSEVRRFSHSCRW
;
A
#
# COMPACT_ATOMS: atom_id res chain seq x y z
N MET A 1 2.92 1.64 -12.66
CA MET A 1 2.28 1.84 -11.33
C MET A 1 3.07 2.85 -10.52
N LYS A 2 2.37 3.64 -9.74
CA LYS A 2 2.97 4.67 -8.90
C LYS A 2 2.50 4.47 -7.45
N LEU A 3 3.45 4.48 -6.51
CA LEU A 3 3.13 4.37 -5.08
C LEU A 3 3.34 5.74 -4.43
N TYR A 4 2.28 6.28 -3.85
CA TYR A 4 2.35 7.49 -3.02
C TYR A 4 2.74 7.08 -1.61
N TYR A 5 3.80 7.67 -1.07
CA TYR A 5 4.36 7.23 0.21
C TYR A 5 4.82 8.42 1.05
N SER A 6 5.03 8.14 2.34
CA SER A 6 5.69 9.07 3.25
C SER A 6 6.70 8.27 4.06
N PRO A 7 7.95 8.76 4.22
CA PRO A 7 8.97 8.05 4.99
C PRO A 7 8.50 7.77 6.41
N GLY A 8 8.75 6.54 6.89
CA GLY A 8 8.38 6.13 8.23
C GLY A 8 6.91 5.79 8.42
N ALA A 9 6.10 5.86 7.36
CA ALA A 9 4.68 5.54 7.42
C ALA A 9 4.40 4.11 6.93
N CYS A 10 3.13 3.73 6.92
CA CYS A 10 2.68 2.40 6.49
C CYS A 10 2.99 2.06 5.03
N SER A 11 3.36 3.04 4.23
CA SER A 11 3.71 2.84 2.83
C SER A 11 4.99 2.02 2.64
N LEU A 12 5.75 1.80 3.71
CA LEU A 12 6.96 0.98 3.64
C LEU A 12 6.64 -0.46 3.25
N SER A 13 5.56 -1.02 3.78
CA SER A 13 5.18 -2.41 3.50
C SER A 13 4.88 -2.65 2.02
N PRO A 14 4.04 -1.85 1.34
CA PRO A 14 3.88 -1.97 -0.10
C PRO A 14 5.17 -1.81 -0.89
N HIS A 15 6.05 -0.91 -0.48
CA HIS A 15 7.33 -0.70 -1.15
C HIS A 15 8.21 -1.95 -1.06
N ILE A 16 8.27 -2.56 0.13
CA ILE A 16 9.03 -3.79 0.33
C ILE A 16 8.47 -4.92 -0.55
N VAL A 17 7.16 -5.08 -0.56
CA VAL A 17 6.51 -6.14 -1.37
C VAL A 17 6.81 -5.94 -2.86
N ALA A 18 6.75 -4.70 -3.35
CA ALA A 18 7.07 -4.41 -4.75
C ALA A 18 8.51 -4.79 -5.08
N ARG A 19 9.45 -4.46 -4.19
CA ARG A 19 10.86 -4.81 -4.36
C ARG A 19 11.07 -6.33 -4.36
N GLU A 20 10.49 -7.03 -3.40
CA GLU A 20 10.63 -8.47 -3.29
C GLU A 20 9.99 -9.20 -4.47
N ALA A 21 8.92 -8.70 -5.02
CA ALA A 21 8.27 -9.27 -6.19
C ALA A 21 8.97 -8.91 -7.50
N GLY A 22 9.95 -8.01 -7.46
CA GLY A 22 10.63 -7.56 -8.68
C GLY A 22 9.79 -6.64 -9.54
N ILE A 23 8.83 -5.94 -8.96
CA ILE A 23 7.97 -5.01 -9.68
C ILE A 23 8.65 -3.65 -9.74
N ASN A 24 8.76 -3.11 -10.94
CA ASN A 24 9.28 -1.76 -11.12
C ASN A 24 8.15 -0.76 -10.84
N ILE A 25 8.28 -0.02 -9.74
CA ILE A 25 7.25 0.90 -9.27
C ILE A 25 7.84 2.29 -9.13
N GLU A 26 7.09 3.31 -9.61
CA GLU A 26 7.46 4.69 -9.44
C GLU A 26 7.03 5.17 -8.05
N LEU A 27 7.89 5.95 -7.39
CA LEU A 27 7.62 6.44 -6.04
C LEU A 27 7.32 7.93 -6.05
N GLN A 28 6.28 8.34 -5.36
CA GLN A 28 5.90 9.74 -5.19
C GLN A 28 5.81 10.05 -3.71
N LYS A 29 6.72 10.91 -3.23
CA LYS A 29 6.75 11.30 -1.83
C LYS A 29 5.65 12.30 -1.50
N VAL A 30 5.00 12.10 -0.36
CA VAL A 30 3.92 12.95 0.14
C VAL A 30 4.28 13.46 1.52
N ASN A 31 4.01 14.74 1.77
CA ASN A 31 4.08 15.30 3.12
C ASN A 31 2.71 15.10 3.77
N THR A 32 2.65 14.25 4.79
CA THR A 32 1.38 13.88 5.41
C THR A 32 0.82 14.97 6.33
N LYS A 33 1.62 15.97 6.68
CA LYS A 33 1.16 17.07 7.54
C LYS A 33 0.34 18.09 6.76
N ASP A 34 0.85 18.54 5.62
CA ASP A 34 0.19 19.58 4.82
C ASP A 34 -0.45 19.03 3.54
N LYS A 35 -0.33 17.70 3.31
CA LYS A 35 -0.93 17.01 2.17
C LYS A 35 -0.43 17.53 0.82
N THR A 36 0.84 17.90 0.77
CA THR A 36 1.50 18.29 -0.47
C THR A 36 2.38 17.17 -0.98
N MET A 37 2.67 17.18 -2.28
CA MET A 37 3.54 16.18 -2.90
C MET A 37 4.88 16.81 -3.27
N GLU A 38 5.95 16.03 -3.17
CA GLU A 38 7.26 16.47 -3.63
C GLU A 38 7.18 16.75 -5.13
N GLY A 39 7.68 17.91 -5.53
CA GLY A 39 7.56 18.35 -6.92
C GLY A 39 6.31 19.18 -7.20
N GLY A 40 5.46 19.38 -6.21
CA GLY A 40 4.24 20.16 -6.31
C GLY A 40 3.01 19.29 -6.43
N GLY A 41 1.87 19.88 -6.12
CA GLY A 41 0.59 19.20 -6.24
C GLY A 41 -0.10 19.02 -4.90
N ASP A 42 -1.40 18.78 -4.97
CA ASP A 42 -2.28 18.63 -3.81
C ASP A 42 -2.66 17.16 -3.66
N PHE A 43 -2.22 16.53 -2.58
CA PHE A 43 -2.49 15.11 -2.36
C PHE A 43 -3.99 14.85 -2.11
N TRP A 44 -4.75 15.84 -1.66
CA TRP A 44 -6.20 15.68 -1.50
C TRP A 44 -6.89 15.29 -2.81
N LYS A 45 -6.31 15.70 -3.95
CA LYS A 45 -6.85 15.32 -5.27
C LYS A 45 -6.56 13.87 -5.61
N VAL A 46 -5.55 13.28 -4.99
CA VAL A 46 -5.22 11.87 -5.19
C VAL A 46 -6.05 10.99 -4.28
N ASN A 47 -6.17 11.38 -3.01
CA ASN A 47 -6.94 10.63 -2.02
C ASN A 47 -7.66 11.60 -1.10
N ALA A 48 -8.98 11.63 -1.20
CA ALA A 48 -9.82 12.53 -0.40
C ALA A 48 -9.68 12.30 1.10
N ARG A 49 -9.24 11.13 1.52
CA ARG A 49 -8.96 10.82 2.94
C ARG A 49 -7.63 11.37 3.42
N GLY A 50 -6.73 11.73 2.49
CA GLY A 50 -5.43 12.31 2.80
C GLY A 50 -4.42 11.35 3.40
N TYR A 51 -4.64 10.03 3.32
CA TYR A 51 -3.74 9.03 3.87
C TYR A 51 -2.89 8.36 2.82
N VAL A 52 -1.68 7.93 3.20
CA VAL A 52 -0.85 7.04 2.41
C VAL A 52 -0.91 5.64 3.07
N PRO A 53 -0.66 4.55 2.34
CA PRO A 53 -0.24 4.50 0.93
C PRO A 53 -1.42 4.58 -0.04
N VAL A 54 -1.11 4.99 -1.27
CA VAL A 54 -2.03 4.89 -2.41
C VAL A 54 -1.24 4.30 -3.57
N LEU A 55 -1.81 3.30 -4.23
CA LEU A 55 -1.23 2.73 -5.43
C LEU A 55 -2.05 3.19 -6.64
N GLU A 56 -1.40 3.86 -7.59
CA GLU A 56 -2.03 4.26 -8.84
C GLU A 56 -1.59 3.32 -9.95
N LEU A 57 -2.56 2.72 -10.61
CA LEU A 57 -2.31 1.78 -11.71
C LEU A 57 -2.09 2.53 -13.02
N ASP A 58 -1.56 1.83 -14.02
CA ASP A 58 -1.26 2.43 -15.31
C ASP A 58 -2.50 2.95 -16.03
N ASN A 59 -3.66 2.38 -15.74
CA ASN A 59 -4.95 2.82 -16.32
C ASN A 59 -5.59 3.98 -15.56
N GLY A 60 -4.92 4.52 -14.54
CA GLY A 60 -5.42 5.63 -13.74
C GLY A 60 -6.26 5.24 -12.55
N GLU A 61 -6.58 3.96 -12.38
CA GLU A 61 -7.28 3.51 -11.19
C GLU A 61 -6.38 3.59 -9.97
N ARG A 62 -6.98 3.83 -8.80
CA ARG A 62 -6.25 3.97 -7.54
C ARG A 62 -6.77 2.98 -6.52
N LEU A 63 -5.84 2.40 -5.78
CA LEU A 63 -6.13 1.45 -4.71
C LEU A 63 -5.57 2.00 -3.41
N THR A 64 -6.39 2.01 -2.37
CA THR A 64 -5.99 2.45 -1.03
C THR A 64 -5.98 1.26 -0.09
N GLU A 65 -5.54 1.48 1.14
CA GLU A 65 -5.40 0.51 2.21
C GLU A 65 -4.23 -0.46 1.97
N GLY A 66 -3.28 -0.44 2.91
CA GLY A 66 -2.07 -1.26 2.82
C GLY A 66 -2.32 -2.74 2.55
N PRO A 67 -3.21 -3.41 3.30
CA PRO A 67 -3.48 -4.83 3.06
C PRO A 67 -3.95 -5.15 1.65
N ALA A 68 -4.79 -4.29 1.08
CA ALA A 68 -5.26 -4.49 -0.30
C ALA A 68 -4.13 -4.28 -1.30
N ILE A 69 -3.31 -3.26 -1.07
CA ILE A 69 -2.20 -2.93 -1.96
C ILE A 69 -1.15 -4.04 -1.97
N VAL A 70 -0.76 -4.57 -0.79
CA VAL A 70 0.26 -5.62 -0.73
C VAL A 70 -0.22 -6.90 -1.40
N GLN A 71 -1.51 -7.23 -1.28
CA GLN A 71 -2.07 -8.39 -1.96
C GLN A 71 -2.07 -8.19 -3.47
N TYR A 72 -2.48 -7.00 -3.93
CA TYR A 72 -2.48 -6.68 -5.36
C TYR A 72 -1.07 -6.81 -5.94
N LEU A 73 -0.07 -6.25 -5.27
CA LEU A 73 1.31 -6.31 -5.74
C LEU A 73 1.82 -7.75 -5.78
N ALA A 74 1.54 -8.54 -4.74
CA ALA A 74 1.95 -9.93 -4.71
C ALA A 74 1.29 -10.74 -5.85
N ASP A 75 0.05 -10.43 -6.18
CA ASP A 75 -0.69 -11.12 -7.24
C ASP A 75 -0.14 -10.81 -8.64
N GLN A 76 0.57 -9.69 -8.82
CA GLN A 76 1.20 -9.36 -10.09
C GLN A 76 2.34 -10.33 -10.43
N LYS A 77 2.93 -10.96 -9.42
CA LYS A 77 4.03 -11.92 -9.57
C LYS A 77 3.71 -13.18 -8.75
N PRO A 78 2.81 -14.05 -9.24
CA PRO A 78 2.40 -15.23 -8.48
C PRO A 78 3.56 -16.15 -8.12
N ASP A 79 4.58 -16.19 -8.97
CA ASP A 79 5.75 -17.04 -8.76
C ASP A 79 6.66 -16.56 -7.64
N SER A 80 6.44 -15.34 -7.13
CA SER A 80 7.26 -14.79 -6.04
C SER A 80 7.03 -15.52 -4.72
N GLY A 81 5.87 -16.17 -4.55
CA GLY A 81 5.52 -16.83 -3.30
C GLY A 81 5.21 -15.89 -2.15
N LEU A 82 5.00 -14.60 -2.42
CA LEU A 82 4.75 -13.61 -1.38
C LEU A 82 3.34 -13.69 -0.79
N ALA A 83 2.41 -14.30 -1.53
CA ALA A 83 1.04 -14.49 -1.04
C ALA A 83 0.50 -15.83 -1.59
N PRO A 84 -0.38 -16.50 -0.82
CA PRO A 84 -1.07 -17.68 -1.34
C PRO A 84 -1.95 -17.32 -2.54
N LYS A 85 -2.25 -18.31 -3.34
CA LYS A 85 -3.06 -18.15 -4.55
C LYS A 85 -4.43 -17.53 -4.19
N ALA A 86 -4.86 -16.54 -4.98
CA ALA A 86 -6.17 -15.93 -4.80
C ALA A 86 -7.28 -16.98 -4.88
N GLY A 87 -8.24 -16.91 -3.96
CA GLY A 87 -9.33 -17.88 -3.87
C GLY A 87 -9.01 -19.11 -3.05
N SER A 88 -7.75 -19.31 -2.64
CA SER A 88 -7.40 -20.44 -1.76
C SER A 88 -7.77 -20.10 -0.31
N PHE A 89 -7.91 -21.13 0.52
CA PHE A 89 -8.19 -20.92 1.94
C PHE A 89 -7.01 -20.22 2.63
N GLU A 90 -5.80 -20.53 2.24
CA GLU A 90 -4.59 -19.90 2.76
C GLU A 90 -4.57 -18.39 2.48
N ARG A 91 -5.14 -17.96 1.35
CA ARG A 91 -5.26 -16.53 1.06
C ARG A 91 -6.20 -15.87 2.07
N TYR A 92 -7.30 -16.51 2.43
CA TYR A 92 -8.22 -15.95 3.43
C TYR A 92 -7.58 -15.91 4.82
N GLN A 93 -6.74 -16.89 5.15
CA GLN A 93 -5.97 -16.83 6.38
C GLN A 93 -4.99 -15.66 6.38
N LEU A 94 -4.36 -15.37 5.24
CA LEU A 94 -3.52 -14.17 5.11
C LEU A 94 -4.34 -12.91 5.36
N GLN A 95 -5.52 -12.81 4.76
CA GLN A 95 -6.41 -11.65 4.96
C GLN A 95 -6.84 -11.52 6.43
N GLU A 96 -7.08 -12.63 7.09
CA GLU A 96 -7.40 -12.65 8.51
C GLU A 96 -6.28 -12.00 9.33
N TRP A 97 -5.03 -12.40 9.09
CA TRP A 97 -3.89 -11.81 9.74
C TRP A 97 -3.72 -10.32 9.42
N LEU A 98 -3.89 -9.94 8.15
CA LEU A 98 -3.77 -8.54 7.75
C LEU A 98 -4.83 -7.69 8.43
N ASN A 99 -6.06 -8.17 8.51
CA ASN A 99 -7.13 -7.46 9.18
C ASN A 99 -6.88 -7.34 10.69
N PHE A 100 -6.38 -8.40 11.31
CA PHE A 100 -6.03 -8.37 12.73
C PHE A 100 -4.95 -7.34 13.01
N LEU A 101 -3.89 -7.32 12.20
CA LEU A 101 -2.81 -6.35 12.36
C LEU A 101 -3.32 -4.93 12.20
N THR A 102 -4.21 -4.70 11.25
CA THR A 102 -4.76 -3.38 10.98
C THR A 102 -5.66 -2.90 12.11
N SER A 103 -6.56 -3.76 12.59
CA SER A 103 -7.59 -3.34 13.55
C SER A 103 -7.13 -3.40 15.00
N GLU A 104 -6.23 -4.31 15.35
CA GLU A 104 -5.84 -4.53 16.74
C GLU A 104 -4.44 -4.03 17.08
N VAL A 105 -3.47 -4.30 16.22
CA VAL A 105 -2.08 -3.93 16.51
C VAL A 105 -1.80 -2.51 16.07
N ARG A 106 -2.24 -2.15 14.88
CA ARG A 106 -1.95 -0.87 14.27
C ARG A 106 -2.59 0.32 14.96
N ARG A 107 -3.71 0.12 15.61
CA ARG A 107 -4.40 1.22 16.30
C ARG A 107 -3.57 1.82 17.43
N PHE A 108 -2.53 1.13 17.88
CA PHE A 108 -1.60 1.62 18.89
C PHE A 108 -0.41 2.37 18.29
N SER A 109 -0.32 2.45 16.97
CA SER A 109 0.74 3.17 16.28
C SER A 109 0.17 4.47 15.71
N HIS A 110 0.78 5.61 16.10
CA HIS A 110 0.31 6.92 15.66
C HIS A 110 0.93 7.37 14.33
N SER A 111 1.98 6.68 13.88
CA SER A 111 2.72 7.09 12.68
C SER A 111 2.15 6.50 11.40
N CYS A 112 1.12 5.65 11.49
CA CYS A 112 0.76 4.81 10.37
C CYS A 112 -0.72 4.48 10.39
N ARG A 113 -1.37 4.64 9.22
CA ARG A 113 -2.76 4.22 9.02
C ARG A 113 -2.84 3.40 7.75
N TRP A 114 -3.33 2.22 7.89
CA TRP A 114 -3.50 1.31 6.75
C TRP A 114 -4.86 1.41 6.14
#